data_a16df2afadf73738353e499d4b995316
#
_entry.id   a16df2afadf73738353e499d4b995316
#
_cell.length_a   1.000
_cell.length_b   1.000
_cell.length_c   1.000
_cell.angle_alpha   90.00
_cell.angle_beta   90.00
_cell.angle_gamma   90.00
#
_symmetry.space_group_name_H-M   'P 1'
#
loop_
_entity.id
_entity.type
_entity.pdbx_description
1 polymer ?
#
loop_
_entity_poly.entity_id
_entity_poly.type
_entity_poly.pdbx_seq_one_letter_code
_entity_poly.pdbx_strand_id
1 'polypeptide(L)'
;MNIVSNTSYKPKVTLEKKDELLQLLQGYRINDVWDLRDNFFEVYDSKESWRSNKKRIDFTSFSFYIRQELKYFFAIEILNRSVTIGTLLSYSFTFKHLAAFLNKHYPNIHSFIEIPYERGLMKYKSYLINRNVNITNSKGQISSKAIAFFNRAYQFLFDFYDIREEFEKDIWDVRNIPNVRYSKSKAEYRISFHDIHPSYREAVKKYAKFTTVSRSFSSLQTILRGIKHFIVFLQKYYPNWNGITDLQRSHIEQYLLYVNHNLGHLSEGTKADYLYGVKVFIDYLQRTEHPKAPTTPVFTLFFKEDFPKQRRWNENEIKYI
;
A
#
# COMPACT_ATOMS: atom_id res chain seq x y z
N MET A 1 -5.97 1.57 6.23
CA MET A 1 -5.36 0.51 5.42
C MET A 1 -4.39 -0.28 6.28
N ASN A 2 -4.68 -1.54 6.60
CA ASN A 2 -3.78 -2.40 7.36
C ASN A 2 -2.89 -3.14 6.36
N ILE A 3 -1.67 -2.67 6.18
CA ILE A 3 -0.81 -3.08 5.05
C ILE A 3 0.09 -4.27 5.40
N VAL A 4 0.29 -4.61 6.68
CA VAL A 4 1.26 -5.63 7.11
C VAL A 4 0.64 -6.88 7.75
N SER A 5 -0.69 -7.00 7.74
CA SER A 5 -1.42 -7.93 8.63
C SER A 5 -1.27 -9.43 8.37
N ASN A 6 -0.68 -9.89 7.25
CA ASN A 6 -0.65 -11.33 6.93
C ASN A 6 0.64 -11.81 6.24
N THR A 7 1.78 -11.17 6.44
CA THR A 7 3.04 -11.72 5.94
C THR A 7 3.67 -12.64 6.98
N SER A 8 3.89 -13.89 6.62
CA SER A 8 4.80 -14.80 7.36
C SER A 8 6.26 -14.34 7.27
N TYR A 9 6.59 -13.41 6.38
CA TYR A 9 7.91 -12.87 6.17
C TYR A 9 8.17 -11.66 7.07
N LYS A 10 9.32 -11.68 7.75
CA LYS A 10 9.88 -10.57 8.50
C LYS A 10 11.27 -10.26 7.98
N PRO A 11 11.56 -9.04 7.51
CA PRO A 11 12.88 -8.66 7.07
C PRO A 11 13.91 -8.83 8.17
N LYS A 12 15.13 -9.18 7.79
CA LYS A 12 16.27 -9.20 8.71
C LYS A 12 17.01 -7.88 8.65
N VAL A 13 17.31 -7.32 9.82
CA VAL A 13 18.17 -6.15 9.95
C VAL A 13 19.62 -6.59 9.74
N THR A 14 20.17 -6.33 8.56
CA THR A 14 21.56 -6.68 8.23
C THR A 14 22.52 -5.53 8.57
N LEU A 15 23.80 -5.84 8.78
CA LEU A 15 24.85 -4.82 9.00
C LEU A 15 24.97 -3.90 7.78
N GLU A 16 24.95 -4.47 6.59
CA GLU A 16 25.02 -3.72 5.32
C GLU A 16 23.93 -2.65 5.23
N LYS A 17 22.68 -3.00 5.57
CA LYS A 17 21.57 -2.04 5.59
C LYS A 17 21.71 -0.98 6.69
N LYS A 18 22.30 -1.34 7.82
CA LYS A 18 22.64 -0.35 8.86
C LYS A 18 23.72 0.64 8.39
N ASP A 19 24.74 0.14 7.69
CA ASP A 19 25.78 0.98 7.12
C ASP A 19 25.22 1.91 6.03
N GLU A 20 24.36 1.41 5.14
CA GLU A 20 23.63 2.22 4.15
C GLU A 20 22.86 3.37 4.82
N LEU A 21 22.13 3.04 5.90
CA LEU A 21 21.41 4.02 6.68
C LEU A 21 22.33 5.10 7.26
N LEU A 22 23.44 4.69 7.86
CA LEU A 22 24.40 5.61 8.48
C LEU A 22 25.15 6.47 7.45
N GLN A 23 25.44 5.94 6.26
CA GLN A 23 26.04 6.71 5.17
C GLN A 23 25.17 7.89 4.72
N LEU A 24 23.85 7.75 4.74
CA LEU A 24 22.95 8.86 4.41
C LEU A 24 22.91 9.92 5.53
N LEU A 25 23.11 9.53 6.78
CA LEU A 25 23.05 10.40 7.96
C LEU A 25 24.37 11.16 8.18
N GLN A 26 24.89 11.81 7.15
CA GLN A 26 26.09 12.65 7.20
C GLN A 26 25.74 14.14 7.25
N GLY A 27 26.72 14.97 7.58
CA GLY A 27 26.55 16.43 7.67
C GLY A 27 25.51 16.82 8.70
N TYR A 28 24.62 17.74 8.36
CA TYR A 28 23.58 18.21 9.28
C TYR A 28 22.65 17.09 9.80
N ARG A 29 22.46 16.03 9.01
CA ARG A 29 21.58 14.92 9.37
C ARG A 29 22.09 14.07 10.55
N ILE A 30 23.37 14.21 10.92
CA ILE A 30 23.95 13.51 12.08
C ILE A 30 23.40 14.06 13.40
N ASN A 31 22.96 15.32 13.41
CA ASN A 31 22.41 15.97 14.61
C ASN A 31 21.14 15.25 15.08
N ASP A 32 20.95 15.19 16.38
CA ASP A 32 19.74 14.61 16.99
C ASP A 32 18.58 15.59 17.07
N VAL A 33 18.86 16.88 16.85
CA VAL A 33 17.85 17.95 16.75
C VAL A 33 18.03 18.66 15.41
N TRP A 34 16.99 18.66 14.61
CA TRP A 34 16.99 19.38 13.33
C TRP A 34 16.19 20.67 13.47
N ASP A 35 16.83 21.81 13.23
CA ASP A 35 16.12 23.08 13.10
C ASP A 35 15.73 23.29 11.63
N LEU A 36 14.45 23.28 11.35
CA LEU A 36 13.93 23.39 9.99
C LEU A 36 14.13 24.79 9.36
N ARG A 37 14.65 25.76 10.15
CA ARG A 37 15.04 27.08 9.67
C ARG A 37 16.47 27.12 9.15
N ASP A 38 17.22 26.04 9.35
CA ASP A 38 18.58 25.92 8.84
C ASP A 38 18.58 25.92 7.31
N ASN A 39 19.56 26.58 6.71
CA ASN A 39 19.72 26.67 5.27
C ASN A 39 19.79 25.30 4.58
N PHE A 40 20.16 24.25 5.32
CA PHE A 40 20.10 22.89 4.82
C PHE A 40 18.70 22.48 4.33
N PHE A 41 17.63 23.02 4.93
CA PHE A 41 16.25 22.70 4.56
C PHE A 41 15.64 23.65 3.53
N GLU A 42 16.22 24.84 3.28
CA GLU A 42 15.70 25.81 2.31
C GLU A 42 15.60 25.26 0.90
N VAL A 43 16.52 24.38 0.53
CA VAL A 43 16.53 23.72 -0.79
C VAL A 43 15.30 22.83 -1.01
N TYR A 44 14.69 22.34 0.06
CA TYR A 44 13.60 21.36 0.00
C TYR A 44 12.21 21.98 0.15
N ASP A 45 12.10 23.22 0.71
CA ASP A 45 10.80 23.84 0.98
C ASP A 45 10.85 25.37 0.99
N SER A 46 10.95 25.97 -0.18
CA SER A 46 11.12 27.40 -0.34
C SER A 46 9.83 28.23 -0.18
N LYS A 47 8.66 27.65 0.06
CA LYS A 47 7.37 28.36 -0.07
C LYS A 47 6.34 28.16 1.03
N GLU A 48 6.52 27.28 2.00
CA GLU A 48 5.55 27.12 3.08
C GLU A 48 5.75 28.17 4.18
N SER A 49 4.75 29.03 4.34
CA SER A 49 4.64 29.88 5.52
C SER A 49 4.41 28.97 6.74
N TRP A 50 5.44 28.74 7.52
CA TRP A 50 5.38 27.96 8.74
C TRP A 50 4.45 28.63 9.77
N ARG A 51 3.28 28.06 9.97
CA ARG A 51 2.29 28.52 10.96
C ARG A 51 2.67 28.19 12.40
N SER A 52 3.67 27.34 12.61
CA SER A 52 4.10 26.89 13.93
C SER A 52 5.38 27.60 14.38
N ASN A 53 5.39 28.11 15.62
CA ASN A 53 6.61 28.62 16.29
C ASN A 53 7.61 27.50 16.60
N LYS A 54 7.19 26.23 16.59
CA LYS A 54 8.06 25.06 16.81
C LYS A 54 8.55 24.54 15.46
N LYS A 55 9.78 24.92 15.12
CA LYS A 55 10.42 24.53 13.86
C LYS A 55 11.53 23.48 14.05
N ARG A 56 11.50 22.76 15.15
CA ARG A 56 12.53 21.76 15.49
C ARG A 56 11.93 20.38 15.56
N ILE A 57 12.67 19.42 15.01
CA ILE A 57 12.41 17.99 15.15
C ILE A 57 13.47 17.45 16.10
N ASP A 58 13.04 16.93 17.24
CA ASP A 58 13.91 16.44 18.30
C ASP A 58 13.78 14.92 18.43
N PHE A 59 14.84 14.19 18.07
CA PHE A 59 14.91 12.74 18.12
C PHE A 59 15.53 12.19 19.42
N THR A 60 15.96 13.05 20.36
CA THR A 60 16.72 12.66 21.57
C THR A 60 15.97 11.72 22.49
N SER A 61 14.64 11.72 22.44
CA SER A 61 13.78 10.88 23.27
C SER A 61 13.84 9.37 22.93
N PHE A 62 14.40 9.01 21.77
CA PHE A 62 14.51 7.62 21.32
C PHE A 62 15.86 7.01 21.69
N SER A 63 15.89 5.67 21.84
CA SER A 63 17.17 4.92 21.94
C SER A 63 18.02 5.13 20.69
N PHE A 64 19.33 4.92 20.80
CA PHE A 64 20.27 5.21 19.73
C PHE A 64 19.84 4.60 18.38
N TYR A 65 19.54 3.31 18.34
CA TYR A 65 19.21 2.61 17.09
C TYR A 65 17.90 3.10 16.47
N ILE A 66 16.85 3.23 17.27
CA ILE A 66 15.55 3.74 16.81
C ILE A 66 15.66 5.18 16.32
N ARG A 67 16.51 5.99 16.98
CA ARG A 67 16.80 7.37 16.60
C ARG A 67 17.40 7.43 15.19
N GLN A 68 18.39 6.58 14.89
CA GLN A 68 19.01 6.56 13.57
C GLN A 68 18.00 6.15 12.48
N GLU A 69 17.20 5.12 12.74
CA GLU A 69 16.15 4.71 11.81
C GLU A 69 15.12 5.80 11.53
N LEU A 70 14.66 6.50 12.57
CA LEU A 70 13.69 7.59 12.41
C LEU A 70 14.30 8.80 11.69
N LYS A 71 15.57 9.14 11.99
CA LYS A 71 16.31 10.17 11.24
C LYS A 71 16.43 9.81 9.76
N TYR A 72 16.76 8.56 9.46
CA TYR A 72 16.84 8.05 8.10
C TYR A 72 15.48 8.14 7.38
N PHE A 73 14.42 7.68 8.01
CA PHE A 73 13.06 7.81 7.49
C PHE A 73 12.72 9.27 7.14
N PHE A 74 12.96 10.21 8.05
CA PHE A 74 12.68 11.63 7.82
C PHE A 74 13.56 12.20 6.71
N ALA A 75 14.85 11.83 6.66
CA ALA A 75 15.76 12.29 5.62
C ALA A 75 15.30 11.86 4.22
N ILE A 76 14.93 10.58 4.05
CA ILE A 76 14.44 10.05 2.77
C ILE A 76 13.10 10.68 2.38
N GLU A 77 12.18 10.87 3.31
CA GLU A 77 10.90 11.52 3.03
C GLU A 77 11.09 12.97 2.55
N ILE A 78 12.06 13.70 3.11
CA ILE A 78 12.44 15.05 2.67
C ILE A 78 13.07 14.99 1.27
N LEU A 79 14.08 14.16 1.07
CA LEU A 79 14.81 14.04 -0.20
C LEU A 79 13.88 13.67 -1.36
N ASN A 80 12.98 12.73 -1.13
CA ASN A 80 12.04 12.26 -2.14
C ASN A 80 10.81 13.16 -2.29
N ARG A 81 10.68 14.19 -1.45
CA ARG A 81 9.48 15.06 -1.38
C ARG A 81 8.17 14.26 -1.28
N SER A 82 8.22 13.12 -0.59
CA SER A 82 7.07 12.20 -0.46
C SER A 82 5.99 12.76 0.45
N VAL A 83 6.38 13.63 1.38
CA VAL A 83 5.50 14.38 2.28
C VAL A 83 6.03 15.80 2.45
N THR A 84 5.13 16.70 2.83
CA THR A 84 5.55 18.06 3.17
C THR A 84 6.32 18.08 4.50
N ILE A 85 7.23 19.04 4.66
CA ILE A 85 7.94 19.24 5.93
C ILE A 85 6.95 19.52 7.07
N GLY A 86 5.85 20.23 6.80
CA GLY A 86 4.77 20.43 7.77
C GLY A 86 4.15 19.11 8.27
N THR A 87 4.03 18.12 7.42
CA THR A 87 3.59 16.77 7.81
C THR A 87 4.60 16.09 8.73
N LEU A 88 5.89 16.14 8.40
CA LEU A 88 6.96 15.58 9.24
C LEU A 88 7.02 16.27 10.60
N LEU A 89 6.92 17.61 10.62
CA LEU A 89 6.82 18.36 11.88
C LEU A 89 5.62 17.90 12.70
N SER A 90 4.47 17.67 12.05
CA SER A 90 3.28 17.16 12.76
C SER A 90 3.47 15.76 13.35
N TYR A 91 4.28 14.92 12.70
CA TYR A 91 4.67 13.61 13.24
C TYR A 91 5.59 13.77 14.47
N SER A 92 6.55 14.70 14.42
CA SER A 92 7.48 14.91 15.53
C SER A 92 6.79 15.31 16.84
N PHE A 93 5.61 15.96 16.78
CA PHE A 93 4.82 16.24 17.97
C PHE A 93 4.31 14.98 18.68
N THR A 94 4.31 13.83 18.00
CA THR A 94 3.90 12.55 18.58
C THR A 94 5.05 11.74 19.16
N PHE A 95 6.31 12.18 18.97
CA PHE A 95 7.52 11.45 19.39
C PHE A 95 7.53 11.10 20.87
N LYS A 96 7.14 12.03 21.74
CA LYS A 96 7.08 11.79 23.19
C LYS A 96 6.20 10.58 23.55
N HIS A 97 5.10 10.38 22.85
CA HIS A 97 4.20 9.26 23.10
C HIS A 97 4.79 7.96 22.59
N LEU A 98 5.38 7.99 21.39
CA LEU A 98 6.00 6.81 20.80
C LEU A 98 7.25 6.39 21.60
N ALA A 99 8.13 7.32 21.94
CA ALA A 99 9.33 7.05 22.73
C ALA A 99 8.99 6.46 24.11
N ALA A 100 8.05 7.07 24.82
CA ALA A 100 7.61 6.56 26.12
C ALA A 100 6.94 5.16 26.01
N PHE A 101 6.20 4.90 24.94
CA PHE A 101 5.65 3.59 24.66
C PHE A 101 6.75 2.55 24.39
N LEU A 102 7.75 2.88 23.56
CA LEU A 102 8.86 1.98 23.23
C LEU A 102 9.69 1.68 24.48
N ASN A 103 10.07 2.69 25.23
CA ASN A 103 10.85 2.52 26.46
C ASN A 103 10.13 1.65 27.50
N LYS A 104 8.80 1.72 27.57
CA LYS A 104 8.00 0.90 28.50
C LYS A 104 7.82 -0.53 28.04
N HIS A 105 7.56 -0.75 26.75
CA HIS A 105 7.09 -2.05 26.26
C HIS A 105 8.12 -2.80 25.42
N TYR A 106 9.13 -2.10 24.91
CA TYR A 106 10.15 -2.61 24.00
C TYR A 106 11.52 -1.97 24.26
N PRO A 107 12.05 -1.99 25.53
CA PRO A 107 13.27 -1.25 25.89
C PRO A 107 14.53 -1.71 25.17
N ASN A 108 14.59 -2.98 24.76
CA ASN A 108 15.79 -3.61 24.23
C ASN A 108 15.77 -3.82 22.71
N ILE A 109 14.86 -3.16 21.97
CA ILE A 109 14.85 -3.30 20.51
C ILE A 109 15.97 -2.48 19.88
N HIS A 110 16.54 -3.06 18.83
CA HIS A 110 17.58 -2.45 17.99
C HIS A 110 17.08 -2.02 16.62
N SER A 111 15.80 -2.29 16.32
CA SER A 111 15.11 -1.82 15.13
C SER A 111 13.61 -1.73 15.38
N PHE A 112 12.97 -0.73 14.77
CA PHE A 112 11.54 -0.51 14.87
C PHE A 112 10.72 -1.68 14.29
N ILE A 113 11.25 -2.38 13.27
CA ILE A 113 10.61 -3.57 12.68
C ILE A 113 10.70 -4.83 13.55
N GLU A 114 11.47 -4.81 14.65
CA GLU A 114 11.44 -5.93 15.61
C GLU A 114 10.12 -6.02 16.35
N ILE A 115 9.34 -4.94 16.40
CA ILE A 115 8.00 -4.93 16.97
C ILE A 115 7.09 -5.78 16.10
N PRO A 116 6.38 -6.79 16.64
CA PRO A 116 5.35 -7.51 15.89
C PRO A 116 4.23 -6.52 15.52
N TYR A 117 4.08 -6.18 14.24
CA TYR A 117 3.31 -5.04 13.78
C TYR A 117 1.91 -4.94 14.39
N GLU A 118 1.08 -5.97 14.20
CA GLU A 118 -0.31 -5.94 14.67
C GLU A 118 -0.41 -5.82 16.17
N ARG A 119 0.34 -6.68 16.88
CA ARG A 119 0.36 -6.68 18.34
C ARG A 119 0.92 -5.36 18.88
N GLY A 120 1.97 -4.84 18.25
CA GLY A 120 2.58 -3.56 18.60
C GLY A 120 1.64 -2.40 18.39
N LEU A 121 0.96 -2.37 17.23
CA LEU A 121 -0.02 -1.34 16.90
C LEU A 121 -1.22 -1.36 17.86
N MET A 122 -1.75 -2.54 18.19
CA MET A 122 -2.84 -2.67 19.17
C MET A 122 -2.40 -2.18 20.55
N LYS A 123 -1.23 -2.59 21.03
CA LYS A 123 -0.68 -2.11 22.29
C LYS A 123 -0.45 -0.60 22.29
N TYR A 124 0.03 -0.04 21.17
CA TYR A 124 0.24 1.40 21.08
C TYR A 124 -1.08 2.18 21.08
N LYS A 125 -2.11 1.71 20.41
CA LYS A 125 -3.46 2.29 20.47
C LYS A 125 -3.98 2.31 21.93
N SER A 126 -3.92 1.16 22.60
CA SER A 126 -4.32 1.06 24.01
C SER A 126 -3.51 1.99 24.93
N TYR A 127 -2.20 2.09 24.68
CA TYR A 127 -1.33 3.01 25.41
C TYR A 127 -1.75 4.47 25.23
N LEU A 128 -2.07 4.90 24.00
CA LEU A 128 -2.53 6.26 23.71
C LEU A 128 -3.87 6.57 24.39
N ILE A 129 -4.83 5.64 24.34
CA ILE A 129 -6.14 5.76 24.99
C ILE A 129 -5.95 5.94 26.51
N ASN A 130 -5.11 5.11 27.13
CA ASN A 130 -4.82 5.17 28.58
C ASN A 130 -4.10 6.48 28.98
N ARG A 131 -3.56 7.22 28.01
CA ARG A 131 -2.96 8.55 28.20
C ARG A 131 -3.88 9.68 27.81
N ASN A 132 -5.17 9.40 27.62
CA ASN A 132 -6.19 10.36 27.19
C ASN A 132 -5.84 11.06 25.85
N VAL A 133 -5.07 10.39 24.99
CA VAL A 133 -4.80 10.87 23.63
C VAL A 133 -5.94 10.43 22.74
N ASN A 134 -6.67 11.36 22.18
CA ASN A 134 -7.75 11.04 21.24
C ASN A 134 -7.19 10.39 19.96
N ILE A 135 -7.67 9.19 19.61
CA ILE A 135 -7.24 8.45 18.44
C ILE A 135 -8.33 8.36 17.35
N THR A 136 -9.53 8.88 17.63
CA THR A 136 -10.66 8.83 16.69
C THR A 136 -11.16 10.24 16.36
N ASN A 137 -11.74 10.39 15.18
CA ASN A 137 -12.48 11.59 14.78
C ASN A 137 -13.93 11.54 15.32
N SER A 138 -14.71 12.58 15.06
CA SER A 138 -16.13 12.69 15.45
C SER A 138 -17.02 11.58 14.85
N LYS A 139 -16.55 10.89 13.81
CA LYS A 139 -17.25 9.75 13.15
C LYS A 139 -16.79 8.38 13.70
N GLY A 140 -16.00 8.35 14.77
CA GLY A 140 -15.45 7.10 15.33
C GLY A 140 -14.34 6.45 14.50
N GLN A 141 -13.90 7.07 13.42
CA GLN A 141 -12.81 6.55 12.58
C GLN A 141 -11.45 6.92 13.18
N ILE A 142 -10.48 6.00 13.09
CA ILE A 142 -9.12 6.27 13.55
C ILE A 142 -8.50 7.40 12.72
N SER A 143 -8.19 8.51 13.38
CA SER A 143 -7.64 9.74 12.78
C SER A 143 -6.54 10.35 13.64
N SER A 144 -5.63 9.51 14.17
CA SER A 144 -4.52 9.97 15.00
C SER A 144 -3.22 10.07 14.21
N LYS A 145 -2.58 11.24 14.28
CA LYS A 145 -1.24 11.45 13.71
C LYS A 145 -0.19 10.50 14.31
N ALA A 146 -0.33 10.14 15.58
CA ALA A 146 0.55 9.20 16.26
C ALA A 146 0.46 7.80 15.63
N ILE A 147 -0.76 7.35 15.34
CA ILE A 147 -0.99 6.04 14.67
C ILE A 147 -0.55 6.10 13.20
N ALA A 148 -0.85 7.18 12.50
CA ALA A 148 -0.40 7.37 11.12
C ALA A 148 1.14 7.35 11.01
N PHE A 149 1.82 8.02 11.94
CA PHE A 149 3.27 8.02 12.03
C PHE A 149 3.83 6.63 12.31
N PHE A 150 3.29 5.92 13.32
CA PHE A 150 3.72 4.54 13.62
C PHE A 150 3.63 3.65 12.39
N ASN A 151 2.49 3.67 11.70
CA ASN A 151 2.25 2.84 10.52
C ASN A 151 3.21 3.20 9.38
N ARG A 152 3.40 4.49 9.12
CA ARG A 152 4.25 4.97 8.02
C ARG A 152 5.72 4.66 8.27
N ALA A 153 6.22 4.94 9.48
CA ALA A 153 7.59 4.63 9.85
C ALA A 153 7.87 3.12 9.83
N TYR A 154 6.95 2.31 10.36
CA TYR A 154 7.07 0.87 10.33
C TYR A 154 7.12 0.33 8.90
N GLN A 155 6.18 0.74 8.05
CA GLN A 155 6.13 0.29 6.66
C GLN A 155 7.39 0.71 5.88
N PHE A 156 7.83 1.95 6.07
CA PHE A 156 9.03 2.46 5.42
C PHE A 156 10.26 1.62 5.79
N LEU A 157 10.46 1.37 7.08
CA LEU A 157 11.61 0.59 7.57
C LEU A 157 11.50 -0.88 7.18
N PHE A 158 10.28 -1.43 7.18
CA PHE A 158 10.04 -2.78 6.68
C PHE A 158 10.46 -2.91 5.21
N ASP A 159 10.04 -1.99 4.35
CA ASP A 159 10.39 -1.95 2.94
C ASP A 159 11.91 -1.74 2.72
N PHE A 160 12.54 -0.91 3.56
CA PHE A 160 13.97 -0.65 3.51
C PHE A 160 14.81 -1.88 3.83
N TYR A 161 14.40 -2.67 4.85
CA TYR A 161 15.08 -3.90 5.24
C TYR A 161 14.67 -5.12 4.41
N ASP A 162 13.62 -5.03 3.59
CA ASP A 162 13.20 -6.13 2.71
C ASP A 162 14.05 -6.17 1.44
N ILE A 163 15.10 -6.99 1.47
CA ILE A 163 16.06 -7.16 0.37
C ILE A 163 15.60 -8.10 -0.75
N ARG A 164 14.38 -8.67 -0.64
CA ARG A 164 13.84 -9.55 -1.68
C ARG A 164 13.67 -8.79 -2.99
N GLU A 165 13.72 -9.52 -4.10
CA GLU A 165 13.34 -9.01 -5.41
C GLU A 165 11.91 -8.43 -5.37
N GLU A 166 11.66 -7.35 -6.12
CA GLU A 166 10.39 -6.64 -6.04
C GLU A 166 9.18 -7.55 -6.27
N PHE A 167 9.29 -8.51 -7.19
CA PHE A 167 8.21 -9.46 -7.49
C PHE A 167 7.98 -10.53 -6.41
N GLU A 168 8.91 -10.73 -5.51
CA GLU A 168 8.77 -11.65 -4.38
C GLU A 168 7.99 -11.02 -3.21
N LYS A 169 8.01 -9.69 -3.12
CA LYS A 169 7.31 -8.95 -2.07
C LYS A 169 5.79 -9.06 -2.23
N ASP A 170 5.06 -8.87 -1.14
CA ASP A 170 3.59 -8.78 -1.17
C ASP A 170 3.08 -7.37 -1.45
N ILE A 171 3.97 -6.39 -1.45
CA ILE A 171 3.72 -5.02 -1.89
C ILE A 171 4.82 -4.69 -2.90
N TRP A 172 4.41 -4.39 -4.14
CA TRP A 172 5.34 -3.96 -5.17
C TRP A 172 5.32 -2.45 -5.32
N ASP A 173 6.50 -1.85 -5.37
CA ASP A 173 6.65 -0.47 -5.82
C ASP A 173 7.04 -0.48 -7.30
N VAL A 174 6.15 -0.04 -8.16
CA VAL A 174 6.37 -0.11 -9.61
C VAL A 174 7.54 0.73 -10.11
N ARG A 175 8.03 1.66 -9.29
CA ARG A 175 9.24 2.44 -9.59
C ARG A 175 10.51 1.58 -9.55
N ASN A 176 10.48 0.50 -8.78
CA ASN A 176 11.57 -0.47 -8.67
C ASN A 176 11.49 -1.58 -9.72
N ILE A 177 10.43 -1.58 -10.54
CA ILE A 177 10.25 -2.59 -11.59
C ILE A 177 10.70 -1.99 -12.94
N PRO A 178 11.73 -2.56 -13.59
CA PRO A 178 12.20 -2.08 -14.88
C PRO A 178 11.09 -2.04 -15.93
N ASN A 179 11.10 -1.01 -16.77
CA ASN A 179 10.24 -0.86 -17.95
C ASN A 179 8.73 -0.74 -17.67
N VAL A 180 8.29 -0.63 -16.43
CA VAL A 180 6.87 -0.38 -16.14
C VAL A 180 6.51 1.06 -16.49
N ARG A 181 5.47 1.23 -17.28
CA ARG A 181 4.92 2.55 -17.64
C ARG A 181 3.98 3.05 -16.54
N TYR A 182 4.35 4.13 -15.87
CA TYR A 182 3.53 4.79 -14.84
C TYR A 182 3.54 6.32 -15.01
N SER A 183 2.50 6.98 -14.52
CA SER A 183 2.41 8.45 -14.54
C SER A 183 3.15 9.05 -13.35
N LYS A 184 4.08 9.98 -13.59
CA LYS A 184 4.81 10.70 -12.54
C LYS A 184 3.91 11.62 -11.69
N SER A 185 2.71 11.95 -12.17
CA SER A 185 1.75 12.78 -11.44
C SER A 185 0.87 12.02 -10.45
N LYS A 186 0.95 10.69 -10.39
CA LYS A 186 0.14 9.89 -9.47
C LYS A 186 0.82 9.76 -8.12
N ALA A 187 0.03 9.94 -7.05
CA ALA A 187 0.49 9.77 -5.68
C ALA A 187 0.71 8.32 -5.26
N GLU A 188 0.15 7.34 -5.98
CA GLU A 188 0.20 5.93 -5.62
C GLU A 188 0.98 5.13 -6.67
N TYR A 189 2.09 4.56 -6.24
CA TYR A 189 2.98 3.72 -7.06
C TYR A 189 3.04 2.27 -6.58
N ARG A 190 2.19 1.90 -5.61
CA ARG A 190 2.26 0.59 -4.97
C ARG A 190 1.10 -0.31 -5.37
N ILE A 191 1.39 -1.60 -5.49
CA ILE A 191 0.42 -2.67 -5.65
C ILE A 191 0.49 -3.52 -4.39
N SER A 192 -0.59 -3.59 -3.62
CA SER A 192 -0.69 -4.50 -2.47
C SER A 192 -1.42 -5.78 -2.86
N PHE A 193 -0.85 -6.93 -2.49
CA PHE A 193 -1.47 -8.24 -2.62
C PHE A 193 -1.98 -8.78 -1.29
N HIS A 194 -1.85 -8.03 -0.20
CA HIS A 194 -2.28 -8.44 1.14
C HIS A 194 -3.78 -8.72 1.25
N ASP A 195 -4.60 -7.92 0.54
CA ASP A 195 -6.05 -8.06 0.54
C ASP A 195 -6.52 -9.31 -0.24
N ILE A 196 -5.58 -10.03 -0.88
CA ILE A 196 -5.86 -11.24 -1.62
C ILE A 196 -5.62 -12.43 -0.71
N HIS A 197 -6.62 -13.31 -0.63
CA HIS A 197 -6.50 -14.53 0.16
C HIS A 197 -5.28 -15.36 -0.26
N PRO A 198 -4.50 -15.93 0.68
CA PRO A 198 -3.26 -16.65 0.40
C PRO A 198 -3.37 -17.69 -0.72
N SER A 199 -4.50 -18.41 -0.79
CA SER A 199 -4.73 -19.44 -1.83
C SER A 199 -4.68 -18.90 -3.26
N TYR A 200 -5.01 -17.62 -3.47
CA TYR A 200 -5.06 -16.98 -4.81
C TYR A 200 -3.88 -16.06 -5.07
N ARG A 201 -3.17 -15.63 -4.01
CA ARG A 201 -2.17 -14.56 -4.06
C ARG A 201 -1.05 -14.85 -5.08
N GLU A 202 -0.52 -16.05 -5.07
CA GLU A 202 0.56 -16.43 -5.98
C GLU A 202 0.13 -16.36 -7.45
N ALA A 203 -1.07 -16.90 -7.77
CA ALA A 203 -1.61 -16.86 -9.13
C ALA A 203 -1.81 -15.40 -9.60
N VAL A 204 -2.34 -14.54 -8.72
CA VAL A 204 -2.53 -13.11 -9.04
C VAL A 204 -1.21 -12.39 -9.19
N LYS A 205 -0.19 -12.69 -8.36
CA LYS A 205 1.16 -12.12 -8.51
C LYS A 205 1.80 -12.53 -9.84
N LYS A 206 1.70 -13.80 -10.24
CA LYS A 206 2.20 -14.26 -11.54
C LYS A 206 1.52 -13.55 -12.71
N TYR A 207 0.19 -13.42 -12.65
CA TYR A 207 -0.56 -12.66 -13.64
C TYR A 207 -0.14 -11.18 -13.67
N ALA A 208 -0.04 -10.52 -12.51
CA ALA A 208 0.38 -9.15 -12.41
C ALA A 208 1.79 -8.94 -12.99
N LYS A 209 2.74 -9.81 -12.67
CA LYS A 209 4.10 -9.79 -13.23
C LYS A 209 4.08 -9.87 -14.76
N PHE A 210 3.33 -10.80 -15.33
CA PHE A 210 3.15 -10.92 -16.77
C PHE A 210 2.56 -9.64 -17.38
N THR A 211 1.59 -9.03 -16.70
CA THR A 211 0.87 -7.86 -17.20
C THR A 211 1.69 -6.57 -17.12
N THR A 212 2.65 -6.46 -16.20
CA THR A 212 3.54 -5.27 -16.09
C THR A 212 4.36 -5.04 -17.35
N VAL A 213 4.68 -6.10 -18.11
CA VAL A 213 5.46 -6.02 -19.34
C VAL A 213 4.66 -5.40 -20.49
N SER A 214 3.35 -5.64 -20.53
CA SER A 214 2.51 -5.33 -21.69
C SER A 214 1.56 -4.14 -21.46
N ARG A 215 1.24 -3.81 -20.23
CA ARG A 215 0.22 -2.80 -19.89
C ARG A 215 0.77 -1.69 -19.00
N SER A 216 0.09 -0.54 -19.00
CA SER A 216 0.40 0.55 -18.07
C SER A 216 -0.01 0.19 -16.64
N PHE A 217 0.66 0.81 -15.67
CA PHE A 217 0.33 0.64 -14.25
C PHE A 217 -1.13 0.92 -13.93
N SER A 218 -1.72 1.98 -14.52
CA SER A 218 -3.15 2.30 -14.33
C SER A 218 -4.07 1.17 -14.78
N SER A 219 -3.79 0.59 -15.96
CA SER A 219 -4.57 -0.54 -16.48
C SER A 219 -4.44 -1.75 -15.56
N LEU A 220 -3.21 -2.03 -15.08
CA LEU A 220 -2.99 -3.12 -14.14
C LEU A 220 -3.76 -2.91 -12.82
N GLN A 221 -3.75 -1.69 -12.27
CA GLN A 221 -4.52 -1.37 -11.06
C GLN A 221 -6.02 -1.62 -11.24
N THR A 222 -6.58 -1.23 -12.38
CA THR A 222 -8.01 -1.45 -12.69
C THR A 222 -8.33 -2.94 -12.77
N ILE A 223 -7.51 -3.71 -13.49
CA ILE A 223 -7.66 -5.16 -13.60
C ILE A 223 -7.57 -5.84 -12.23
N LEU A 224 -6.54 -5.51 -11.43
CA LEU A 224 -6.35 -6.09 -10.11
C LEU A 224 -7.50 -5.75 -9.15
N ARG A 225 -8.14 -4.59 -9.30
CA ARG A 225 -9.33 -4.24 -8.51
C ARG A 225 -10.48 -5.19 -8.82
N GLY A 226 -10.72 -5.50 -10.08
CA GLY A 226 -11.73 -6.48 -10.48
C GLY A 226 -11.43 -7.89 -9.96
N ILE A 227 -10.16 -8.33 -10.09
CA ILE A 227 -9.72 -9.64 -9.58
C ILE A 227 -9.90 -9.74 -8.06
N LYS A 228 -9.48 -8.73 -7.31
CA LYS A 228 -9.65 -8.69 -5.85
C LYS A 228 -11.12 -8.79 -5.45
N HIS A 229 -11.99 -8.04 -6.12
CA HIS A 229 -13.42 -8.08 -5.85
C HIS A 229 -14.03 -9.46 -6.13
N PHE A 230 -13.60 -10.11 -7.22
CA PHE A 230 -14.03 -11.46 -7.54
C PHE A 230 -13.56 -12.48 -6.49
N ILE A 231 -12.31 -12.39 -6.03
CA ILE A 231 -11.80 -13.27 -4.97
C ILE A 231 -12.58 -13.09 -3.66
N VAL A 232 -12.97 -11.85 -3.30
CA VAL A 232 -13.83 -11.59 -2.14
C VAL A 232 -15.20 -12.27 -2.31
N PHE A 233 -15.78 -12.22 -3.51
CA PHE A 233 -17.00 -12.97 -3.82
C PHE A 233 -16.80 -14.47 -3.64
N LEU A 234 -15.74 -15.05 -4.21
CA LEU A 234 -15.45 -16.47 -4.06
C LEU A 234 -15.30 -16.90 -2.59
N GLN A 235 -14.58 -16.12 -1.79
CA GLN A 235 -14.41 -16.38 -0.35
C GLN A 235 -15.72 -16.36 0.41
N LYS A 236 -16.63 -15.47 0.03
CA LYS A 236 -17.94 -15.33 0.67
C LYS A 236 -18.87 -16.51 0.36
N TYR A 237 -18.90 -16.95 -0.89
CA TYR A 237 -19.87 -17.93 -1.35
C TYR A 237 -19.28 -19.36 -1.49
N TYR A 238 -17.96 -19.45 -1.67
CA TYR A 238 -17.22 -20.71 -1.85
C TYR A 238 -15.98 -20.77 -0.94
N PRO A 239 -16.14 -20.67 0.39
CA PRO A 239 -15.01 -20.52 1.33
C PRO A 239 -14.05 -21.71 1.32
N ASN A 240 -14.50 -22.89 0.90
CA ASN A 240 -13.69 -24.10 0.83
C ASN A 240 -12.84 -24.21 -0.43
N TRP A 241 -12.98 -23.29 -1.38
CA TRP A 241 -12.18 -23.30 -2.60
C TRP A 241 -10.76 -22.80 -2.36
N ASN A 242 -9.79 -23.63 -2.75
CA ASN A 242 -8.36 -23.27 -2.71
C ASN A 242 -7.81 -22.77 -4.08
N GLY A 243 -8.68 -22.60 -5.05
CA GLY A 243 -8.40 -22.15 -6.40
C GLY A 243 -9.71 -21.93 -7.15
N ILE A 244 -9.64 -21.84 -8.47
CA ILE A 244 -10.81 -21.66 -9.33
C ILE A 244 -10.98 -22.83 -10.32
N THR A 245 -10.44 -24.01 -9.99
CA THR A 245 -10.54 -25.23 -10.82
C THR A 245 -12.00 -25.62 -11.11
N ASP A 246 -12.87 -25.48 -10.12
CA ASP A 246 -14.28 -25.85 -10.20
C ASP A 246 -15.17 -24.69 -10.71
N LEU A 247 -14.55 -23.61 -11.18
CA LEU A 247 -15.27 -22.46 -11.69
C LEU A 247 -16.00 -22.81 -12.98
N GLN A 248 -17.31 -22.57 -13.00
CA GLN A 248 -18.20 -22.78 -14.13
C GLN A 248 -18.88 -21.46 -14.53
N ARG A 249 -19.53 -21.46 -15.68
CA ARG A 249 -20.29 -20.32 -16.18
C ARG A 249 -21.34 -19.84 -15.16
N SER A 250 -22.06 -20.75 -14.51
CA SER A 250 -23.07 -20.42 -13.50
C SER A 250 -22.52 -19.58 -12.33
N HIS A 251 -21.25 -19.80 -11.96
CA HIS A 251 -20.59 -19.01 -10.92
C HIS A 251 -20.28 -17.58 -11.39
N ILE A 252 -19.99 -17.39 -12.67
CA ILE A 252 -19.82 -16.06 -13.27
C ILE A 252 -21.17 -15.34 -13.33
N GLU A 253 -22.25 -16.01 -13.69
CA GLU A 253 -23.59 -15.44 -13.65
C GLU A 253 -24.00 -15.00 -12.25
N GLN A 254 -23.69 -15.79 -11.24
CA GLN A 254 -23.87 -15.39 -9.83
C GLN A 254 -22.99 -14.20 -9.44
N TYR A 255 -21.75 -14.14 -9.92
CA TYR A 255 -20.89 -12.99 -9.69
C TYR A 255 -21.44 -11.72 -10.36
N LEU A 256 -22.01 -11.81 -11.55
CA LEU A 256 -22.69 -10.71 -12.22
C LEU A 256 -23.86 -10.15 -11.38
N LEU A 257 -24.71 -11.03 -10.86
CA LEU A 257 -25.80 -10.64 -9.95
C LEU A 257 -25.27 -10.00 -8.68
N TYR A 258 -24.20 -10.56 -8.11
CA TYR A 258 -23.53 -10.00 -6.94
C TYR A 258 -22.98 -8.60 -7.20
N VAL A 259 -22.31 -8.37 -8.33
CA VAL A 259 -21.78 -7.04 -8.74
C VAL A 259 -22.92 -6.03 -8.87
N ASN A 260 -24.01 -6.40 -9.55
CA ASN A 260 -25.14 -5.52 -9.73
C ASN A 260 -25.84 -5.15 -8.42
N HIS A 261 -25.97 -6.11 -7.52
CA HIS A 261 -26.61 -5.88 -6.23
C HIS A 261 -25.73 -5.07 -5.25
N ASN A 262 -24.46 -5.47 -5.11
CA ASN A 262 -23.58 -4.87 -4.09
C ASN A 262 -22.83 -3.62 -4.56
N LEU A 263 -22.68 -3.43 -5.86
CA LEU A 263 -22.00 -2.30 -6.49
C LEU A 263 -22.95 -1.44 -7.32
N GLY A 264 -24.25 -1.42 -7.00
CA GLY A 264 -25.26 -0.62 -7.70
C GLY A 264 -24.98 0.88 -7.72
N HIS A 265 -24.15 1.38 -6.80
CA HIS A 265 -23.67 2.76 -6.75
C HIS A 265 -22.56 3.09 -7.76
N LEU A 266 -21.95 2.08 -8.39
CA LEU A 266 -20.91 2.27 -9.40
C LEU A 266 -21.50 2.39 -10.79
N SER A 267 -20.79 3.13 -11.67
CA SER A 267 -21.16 3.23 -13.09
C SER A 267 -21.04 1.87 -13.79
N GLU A 268 -21.85 1.66 -14.83
CA GLU A 268 -21.79 0.43 -15.65
C GLU A 268 -20.40 0.22 -16.26
N GLY A 269 -19.71 1.30 -16.66
CA GLY A 269 -18.33 1.23 -17.13
C GLY A 269 -17.38 0.65 -16.07
N THR A 270 -17.52 1.02 -14.80
CA THR A 270 -16.69 0.47 -13.72
C THR A 270 -17.01 -0.99 -13.45
N LYS A 271 -18.29 -1.39 -13.52
CA LYS A 271 -18.69 -2.81 -13.39
C LYS A 271 -18.12 -3.64 -14.53
N ALA A 272 -18.18 -3.12 -15.77
CA ALA A 272 -17.60 -3.77 -16.94
C ALA A 272 -16.07 -3.95 -16.80
N ASP A 273 -15.36 -2.94 -16.26
CA ASP A 273 -13.92 -3.04 -15.97
C ASP A 273 -13.61 -4.16 -14.96
N TYR A 274 -14.46 -4.34 -13.93
CA TYR A 274 -14.28 -5.43 -12.97
C TYR A 274 -14.42 -6.79 -13.62
N LEU A 275 -15.45 -6.98 -14.45
CA LEU A 275 -15.67 -8.22 -15.19
C LEU A 275 -14.57 -8.48 -16.19
N TYR A 276 -14.12 -7.45 -16.90
CA TYR A 276 -12.97 -7.54 -17.80
C TYR A 276 -11.72 -8.02 -17.06
N GLY A 277 -11.46 -7.48 -15.86
CA GLY A 277 -10.34 -7.92 -15.02
C GLY A 277 -10.41 -9.39 -14.67
N VAL A 278 -11.58 -9.90 -14.30
CA VAL A 278 -11.80 -11.33 -14.02
C VAL A 278 -11.56 -12.18 -15.27
N LYS A 279 -12.11 -11.74 -16.42
CA LYS A 279 -11.95 -12.48 -17.69
C LYS A 279 -10.48 -12.65 -18.06
N VAL A 280 -9.74 -11.53 -18.15
CA VAL A 280 -8.34 -11.58 -18.60
C VAL A 280 -7.45 -12.36 -17.64
N PHE A 281 -7.80 -12.40 -16.36
CA PHE A 281 -7.12 -13.22 -15.38
C PHE A 281 -7.38 -14.72 -15.59
N ILE A 282 -8.64 -15.11 -15.78
CA ILE A 282 -9.02 -16.51 -16.03
C ILE A 282 -8.44 -16.98 -17.37
N ASP A 283 -8.55 -16.18 -18.44
CA ASP A 283 -7.93 -16.47 -19.73
C ASP A 283 -6.42 -16.69 -19.63
N TYR A 284 -5.73 -15.87 -18.79
CA TYR A 284 -4.30 -16.05 -18.53
C TYR A 284 -4.02 -17.38 -17.85
N LEU A 285 -4.76 -17.73 -16.80
CA LEU A 285 -4.56 -18.98 -16.07
C LEU A 285 -4.78 -20.20 -16.99
N GLN A 286 -5.79 -20.17 -17.84
CA GLN A 286 -6.07 -21.23 -18.79
C GLN A 286 -4.99 -21.35 -19.87
N ARG A 287 -4.54 -20.24 -20.46
CA ARG A 287 -3.49 -20.21 -21.47
C ARG A 287 -2.11 -20.64 -20.94
N THR A 288 -1.85 -20.41 -19.66
CA THR A 288 -0.60 -20.81 -19.02
C THR A 288 -0.68 -22.17 -18.33
N GLU A 289 -1.80 -22.90 -18.53
CA GLU A 289 -2.05 -24.21 -17.92
C GLU A 289 -1.81 -24.20 -16.40
N HIS A 290 -2.20 -23.09 -15.75
CA HIS A 290 -1.95 -22.92 -14.33
C HIS A 290 -2.74 -23.96 -13.51
N PRO A 291 -2.15 -24.64 -12.50
CA PRO A 291 -2.81 -25.70 -11.75
C PRO A 291 -4.15 -25.31 -11.07
N LYS A 292 -4.37 -24.01 -10.88
CA LYS A 292 -5.61 -23.47 -10.32
C LYS A 292 -6.58 -22.93 -11.38
N ALA A 293 -6.30 -23.14 -12.67
CA ALA A 293 -7.18 -22.69 -13.74
C ALA A 293 -8.48 -23.50 -13.79
N PRO A 294 -9.60 -22.92 -14.26
CA PRO A 294 -10.80 -23.67 -14.56
C PRO A 294 -10.52 -24.74 -15.61
N THR A 295 -11.08 -25.94 -15.41
CA THR A 295 -10.92 -27.08 -16.33
C THR A 295 -11.67 -26.88 -17.65
N THR A 296 -12.70 -26.04 -17.65
CA THR A 296 -13.51 -25.71 -18.82
C THR A 296 -13.45 -24.24 -19.14
N PRO A 297 -13.57 -23.84 -20.43
CA PRO A 297 -13.67 -22.43 -20.79
C PRO A 297 -14.92 -21.80 -20.18
N VAL A 298 -14.74 -20.74 -19.40
CA VAL A 298 -15.82 -20.09 -18.65
C VAL A 298 -16.45 -18.93 -19.43
N PHE A 299 -15.70 -18.30 -20.34
CA PHE A 299 -16.08 -17.05 -21.02
C PHE A 299 -16.29 -17.17 -22.53
N THR A 300 -16.35 -18.36 -23.12
CA THR A 300 -16.36 -18.56 -24.58
C THR A 300 -17.51 -17.89 -25.33
N LEU A 301 -18.58 -17.45 -24.64
CA LEU A 301 -19.79 -16.89 -25.30
C LEU A 301 -20.25 -15.52 -24.75
N PHE A 302 -19.58 -14.93 -23.74
CA PHE A 302 -20.16 -13.81 -22.97
C PHE A 302 -19.88 -12.40 -23.48
N PHE A 303 -19.06 -12.16 -24.51
CA PHE A 303 -18.34 -10.88 -24.52
C PHE A 303 -18.67 -9.88 -25.62
N LYS A 304 -19.54 -10.14 -26.55
CA LYS A 304 -19.92 -9.10 -27.54
C LYS A 304 -21.31 -8.51 -27.35
N GLU A 305 -22.21 -9.22 -26.71
CA GLU A 305 -23.64 -8.86 -26.70
C GLU A 305 -24.15 -8.41 -25.33
N ASP A 306 -23.53 -8.83 -24.22
CA ASP A 306 -24.07 -8.61 -22.88
C ASP A 306 -23.66 -7.26 -22.21
N PHE A 307 -22.70 -6.56 -22.78
CA PHE A 307 -22.31 -5.22 -22.34
C PHE A 307 -22.22 -4.28 -23.54
N PRO A 308 -23.34 -3.60 -23.88
CA PRO A 308 -23.28 -2.55 -24.88
C PRO A 308 -22.25 -1.52 -24.42
N LYS A 309 -21.16 -1.39 -25.14
CA LYS A 309 -20.26 -0.25 -24.96
C LYS A 309 -21.13 0.98 -25.17
N GLN A 310 -21.41 1.73 -24.11
CA GLN A 310 -21.89 3.10 -24.27
C GLN A 310 -20.84 3.80 -25.14
N ARG A 311 -21.19 4.03 -26.38
CA ARG A 311 -20.39 4.81 -27.32
C ARG A 311 -20.25 6.19 -26.67
N ARG A 312 -19.06 6.53 -26.19
CA ARG A 312 -18.77 7.92 -25.83
C ARG A 312 -18.84 8.69 -27.13
N TRP A 313 -19.93 9.38 -27.32
CA TRP A 313 -20.05 10.36 -28.38
C TRP A 313 -18.98 11.41 -28.13
N ASN A 314 -18.07 11.59 -29.10
CA ASN A 314 -17.19 12.74 -29.06
C ASN A 314 -18.04 13.98 -29.18
N GLU A 315 -17.75 15.04 -28.41
CA GLU A 315 -18.47 16.31 -28.48
C GLU A 315 -18.56 16.88 -29.91
N ASN A 316 -17.66 16.47 -30.81
CA ASN A 316 -17.65 16.81 -32.21
C ASN A 316 -18.73 16.05 -33.04
N GLU A 317 -19.26 14.91 -32.58
CA GLU A 317 -20.31 14.16 -33.27
C GLU A 317 -21.71 14.70 -32.92
N ILE A 318 -21.87 15.46 -31.81
CA ILE A 318 -23.13 16.06 -31.37
C ILE A 318 -23.48 17.31 -32.20
N LYS A 319 -22.50 17.90 -32.92
CA LYS A 319 -22.72 19.10 -33.74
C LYS A 319 -23.36 18.86 -35.12
N TYR A 320 -23.60 17.60 -35.49
CA TYR A 320 -24.15 17.22 -36.80
C TYR A 320 -25.49 16.47 -36.73
N ILE A 321 -26.20 16.54 -35.61
CA ILE A 321 -27.59 16.18 -35.47
C ILE A 321 -28.38 17.45 -35.09
#